data_6e5e4e97c6aeeae65373b9df7c32fb71
#
_entry.id   6e5e4e97c6aeeae65373b9df7c32fb71
#
_cell.length_a   1.000
_cell.length_b   1.000
_cell.length_c   1.000
_cell.angle_alpha   90.00
_cell.angle_beta   90.00
_cell.angle_gamma   90.00
#
_symmetry.space_group_name_H-M   'P 1'
#
loop_
_entity.id
_entity.type
_entity.pdbx_description
1 polymer ?
#
loop_
_entity_poly.entity_id
_entity_poly.type
_entity_poly.pdbx_seq_one_letter_code
_entity_poly.pdbx_strand_id
1 'polypeptide(L)'
;TRGGAYDVSGTGYQPEGDITLEGKTARLAQHGHLHALIEVVAVANDTHVAEEDGQWKVTGEPTEGALRTLSHKAGFDAETHERHASIPFESANKFMATLNTAPGGQRRILLKGAPDRLLDRCRQELGAAGELEPLDRAFWEAHIDALSAEGLRVLAAAAREVSASKDALALEDLEEDMVFLGLIGIIDPPR
;
A
#
# COMPACT_ATOMS: atom_id res chain seq x y z
N THR A 1 4.38 2.63 9.22
CA THR A 1 3.04 2.82 9.79
C THR A 1 3.12 3.46 11.18
N ARG A 2 1.98 3.85 11.75
CA ARG A 2 1.94 4.27 13.16
C ARG A 2 2.18 3.09 14.12
N GLY A 3 2.05 1.88 13.64
CA GLY A 3 2.42 0.67 14.38
C GLY A 3 3.91 0.39 14.44
N GLY A 4 4.72 1.09 13.65
CA GLY A 4 6.16 0.97 13.62
C GLY A 4 6.77 1.08 12.23
N ALA A 5 8.10 1.06 12.20
CA ALA A 5 8.90 1.00 10.99
C ALA A 5 9.30 -0.45 10.72
N TYR A 6 8.87 -0.99 9.60
CA TYR A 6 9.16 -2.35 9.17
C TYR A 6 10.32 -2.35 8.18
N ASP A 7 11.22 -3.30 8.32
CA ASP A 7 12.29 -3.56 7.38
C ASP A 7 11.96 -4.77 6.52
N VAL A 8 12.25 -4.68 5.23
CA VAL A 8 12.02 -5.76 4.27
C VAL A 8 13.35 -6.17 3.67
N SER A 9 13.73 -7.43 3.85
CA SER A 9 14.95 -7.99 3.30
C SER A 9 14.74 -8.63 1.93
N GLY A 10 15.83 -9.01 1.27
CA GLY A 10 15.83 -9.59 -0.07
C GLY A 10 15.99 -8.54 -1.16
N THR A 11 16.41 -9.00 -2.35
CA THR A 11 16.69 -8.15 -3.50
C THR A 11 15.93 -8.63 -4.74
N GLY A 12 15.69 -7.72 -5.69
CA GLY A 12 14.98 -8.04 -6.92
C GLY A 12 13.51 -8.37 -6.69
N TYR A 13 12.92 -9.08 -7.64
CA TYR A 13 11.49 -9.44 -7.62
C TYR A 13 11.21 -10.82 -7.02
N GLN A 14 12.25 -11.52 -6.59
CA GLN A 14 12.12 -12.82 -5.95
C GLN A 14 11.39 -12.68 -4.61
N PRO A 15 10.33 -13.47 -4.32
CA PRO A 15 9.55 -13.34 -3.11
C PRO A 15 10.23 -14.00 -1.90
N GLU A 16 11.52 -13.86 -1.81
CA GLU A 16 12.36 -14.35 -0.70
C GLU A 16 12.83 -13.17 0.14
N GLY A 17 12.71 -13.33 1.43
CA GLY A 17 13.07 -12.34 2.42
C GLY A 17 12.05 -12.27 3.54
N ASP A 18 12.37 -11.45 4.54
CA ASP A 18 11.55 -11.30 5.73
C ASP A 18 11.09 -9.86 5.90
N ILE A 19 9.91 -9.70 6.47
CA ILE A 19 9.43 -8.43 7.01
C ILE A 19 9.67 -8.47 8.51
N THR A 20 10.40 -7.49 9.03
CA THR A 20 10.76 -7.44 10.45
C THR A 20 10.35 -6.11 11.08
N LEU A 21 10.01 -6.16 12.36
CA LEU A 21 9.81 -5.01 13.22
C LEU A 21 10.77 -5.15 14.40
N GLU A 22 11.67 -4.16 14.57
CA GLU A 22 12.69 -4.19 15.62
C GLU A 22 13.51 -5.50 15.63
N GLY A 23 13.85 -5.98 14.43
CA GLY A 23 14.64 -7.22 14.25
C GLY A 23 13.88 -8.52 14.42
N LYS A 24 12.58 -8.48 14.70
CA LYS A 24 11.74 -9.66 14.85
C LYS A 24 10.82 -9.82 13.65
N THR A 25 10.64 -11.05 13.17
CA THR A 25 9.72 -11.34 12.07
C THR A 25 8.31 -10.87 12.38
N ALA A 26 7.75 -10.05 11.49
CA ALA A 26 6.41 -9.52 11.58
C ALA A 26 5.47 -10.28 10.65
N ARG A 27 4.45 -10.92 11.20
CA ARG A 27 3.44 -11.66 10.44
C ARG A 27 2.14 -10.87 10.40
N LEU A 28 1.45 -10.88 9.25
CA LEU A 28 0.22 -10.11 9.05
C LEU A 28 -0.85 -10.37 10.10
N ALA A 29 -1.01 -11.61 10.51
CA ALA A 29 -2.01 -12.00 11.53
C ALA A 29 -1.81 -11.33 12.89
N GLN A 30 -0.60 -10.84 13.18
CA GLN A 30 -0.21 -10.23 14.46
C GLN A 30 0.06 -8.72 14.34
N HIS A 31 0.04 -8.17 13.12
CA HIS A 31 0.39 -6.78 12.84
C HIS A 31 -0.68 -6.12 11.96
N GLY A 32 -1.74 -5.63 12.60
CA GLY A 32 -2.90 -5.05 11.90
C GLY A 32 -2.56 -3.84 11.03
N HIS A 33 -1.61 -3.00 11.43
CA HIS A 33 -1.16 -1.86 10.63
C HIS A 33 -0.45 -2.33 9.35
N LEU A 34 0.42 -3.33 9.47
CA LEU A 34 1.10 -3.92 8.32
C LEU A 34 0.10 -4.59 7.39
N HIS A 35 -0.86 -5.34 7.94
CA HIS A 35 -1.91 -5.99 7.16
C HIS A 35 -2.72 -4.97 6.34
N ALA A 36 -3.15 -3.88 6.96
CA ALA A 36 -3.92 -2.83 6.28
C ALA A 36 -3.15 -2.19 5.12
N LEU A 37 -1.87 -1.91 5.32
CA LEU A 37 -1.00 -1.35 4.29
C LEU A 37 -0.74 -2.35 3.15
N ILE A 38 -0.41 -3.60 3.48
CA ILE A 38 -0.16 -4.65 2.49
C ILE A 38 -1.41 -4.94 1.66
N GLU A 39 -2.59 -4.94 2.26
CA GLU A 39 -3.85 -5.10 1.52
C GLU A 39 -3.96 -4.08 0.38
N VAL A 40 -3.67 -2.81 0.65
CA VAL A 40 -3.73 -1.76 -0.37
C VAL A 40 -2.74 -2.01 -1.50
N VAL A 41 -1.47 -2.24 -1.17
CA VAL A 41 -0.42 -2.38 -2.19
C VAL A 41 -0.50 -3.69 -2.97
N ALA A 42 -1.13 -4.70 -2.40
CA ALA A 42 -1.38 -5.98 -3.06
C ALA A 42 -2.60 -5.94 -3.98
N VAL A 43 -3.70 -5.37 -3.52
CA VAL A 43 -4.99 -5.42 -4.21
C VAL A 43 -5.14 -4.29 -5.23
N ALA A 44 -4.74 -3.06 -4.88
CA ALA A 44 -4.68 -1.94 -5.82
C ALA A 44 -3.39 -2.01 -6.66
N ASN A 45 -3.26 -3.06 -7.45
CA ASN A 45 -2.05 -3.37 -8.20
C ASN A 45 -2.39 -4.20 -9.44
N ASP A 46 -1.97 -3.76 -10.62
CA ASP A 46 -2.23 -4.42 -11.89
C ASP A 46 -0.99 -5.14 -12.45
N THR A 47 0.09 -5.18 -11.68
CA THR A 47 1.35 -5.78 -12.09
C THR A 47 1.38 -7.26 -11.74
N HIS A 48 2.01 -8.04 -12.59
CA HIS A 48 2.23 -9.46 -12.37
C HIS A 48 3.72 -9.75 -12.19
N VAL A 49 4.04 -10.55 -11.19
CA VAL A 49 5.41 -11.03 -10.92
C VAL A 49 5.38 -12.55 -10.91
N ALA A 50 6.16 -13.16 -11.78
CA ALA A 50 6.23 -14.60 -11.93
C ALA A 50 7.66 -15.08 -12.23
N GLU A 51 7.93 -16.33 -11.91
CA GLU A 51 9.17 -17.00 -12.30
C GLU A 51 9.05 -17.52 -13.73
N GLU A 52 9.98 -17.10 -14.58
CA GLU A 52 10.14 -17.59 -15.95
C GLU A 52 11.60 -17.97 -16.20
N ASP A 53 11.84 -19.19 -16.61
CA ASP A 53 13.19 -19.71 -16.89
C ASP A 53 14.19 -19.54 -15.72
N GLY A 54 13.73 -19.71 -14.48
CA GLY A 54 14.53 -19.56 -13.28
C GLY A 54 14.82 -18.12 -12.89
N GLN A 55 14.15 -17.15 -13.53
CA GLN A 55 14.27 -15.73 -13.20
C GLN A 55 12.90 -15.12 -12.87
N TRP A 56 12.86 -14.29 -11.85
CA TRP A 56 11.68 -13.55 -11.48
C TRP A 56 11.53 -12.30 -12.33
N LYS A 57 10.42 -12.21 -13.06
CA LYS A 57 10.13 -11.12 -14.01
C LYS A 57 8.85 -10.39 -13.63
N VAL A 58 8.83 -9.11 -13.96
CA VAL A 58 7.68 -8.22 -13.81
C VAL A 58 7.04 -7.99 -15.17
N THR A 59 5.73 -8.20 -15.24
CA THR A 59 4.89 -7.74 -16.34
C THR A 59 4.09 -6.56 -15.84
N GLY A 60 4.42 -5.36 -16.32
CA GLY A 60 3.83 -4.10 -15.89
C GLY A 60 4.88 -3.10 -15.42
N GLU A 61 4.46 -2.16 -14.58
CA GLU A 61 5.29 -1.08 -14.11
C GLU A 61 6.23 -1.57 -12.98
N PRO A 62 7.55 -1.25 -13.02
CA PRO A 62 8.52 -1.77 -12.06
C PRO A 62 8.26 -1.43 -10.60
N THR A 63 7.77 -0.22 -10.32
CA THR A 63 7.44 0.20 -8.94
C THR A 63 6.29 -0.64 -8.38
N GLU A 64 5.25 -0.88 -9.17
CA GLU A 64 4.16 -1.78 -8.79
C GLU A 64 4.64 -3.23 -8.66
N GLY A 65 5.62 -3.64 -9.47
CA GLY A 65 6.28 -4.93 -9.33
C GLY A 65 6.96 -5.11 -7.98
N ALA A 66 7.63 -4.07 -7.49
CA ALA A 66 8.22 -4.08 -6.15
C ALA A 66 7.16 -4.24 -5.05
N LEU A 67 6.03 -3.57 -5.18
CA LEU A 67 4.90 -3.71 -4.24
C LEU A 67 4.26 -5.10 -4.32
N ARG A 68 4.16 -5.68 -5.50
CA ARG A 68 3.69 -7.07 -5.68
C ARG A 68 4.64 -8.05 -4.99
N THR A 69 5.94 -7.86 -5.13
CA THR A 69 6.95 -8.67 -4.46
C THR A 69 6.85 -8.55 -2.94
N LEU A 70 6.65 -7.34 -2.43
CA LEU A 70 6.39 -7.11 -1.00
C LEU A 70 5.17 -7.90 -0.52
N SER A 71 4.08 -7.88 -1.27
CA SER A 71 2.87 -8.63 -0.90
C SER A 71 3.10 -10.13 -0.88
N HIS A 72 3.89 -10.66 -1.81
CA HIS A 72 4.28 -12.08 -1.83
C HIS A 72 5.15 -12.43 -0.61
N LYS A 73 6.12 -11.60 -0.25
CA LYS A 73 6.94 -11.80 0.97
C LYS A 73 6.08 -11.79 2.24
N ALA A 74 5.01 -10.99 2.26
CA ALA A 74 4.06 -10.94 3.37
C ALA A 74 3.10 -12.14 3.42
N GLY A 75 3.05 -12.95 2.37
CA GLY A 75 2.10 -14.05 2.26
C GLY A 75 0.65 -13.61 2.03
N PHE A 76 0.45 -12.44 1.43
CA PHE A 76 -0.89 -11.90 1.15
C PHE A 76 -1.39 -12.38 -0.21
N ASP A 77 -2.60 -12.95 -0.22
CA ASP A 77 -3.27 -13.38 -1.45
C ASP A 77 -4.30 -12.32 -1.90
N ALA A 78 -3.92 -11.54 -2.90
CA ALA A 78 -4.78 -10.49 -3.46
C ALA A 78 -5.99 -11.05 -4.22
N GLU A 79 -5.93 -12.29 -4.72
CA GLU A 79 -7.01 -12.91 -5.48
C GLU A 79 -8.25 -13.21 -4.62
N THR A 80 -8.11 -13.19 -3.30
CA THR A 80 -9.24 -13.32 -2.37
C THR A 80 -10.18 -12.12 -2.36
N HIS A 81 -9.76 -11.01 -2.96
CA HIS A 81 -10.53 -9.76 -3.04
C HIS A 81 -11.21 -9.64 -4.38
N GLU A 82 -12.50 -9.32 -4.36
CA GLU A 82 -13.28 -9.06 -5.57
C GLU A 82 -13.19 -7.58 -5.94
N ARG A 83 -12.72 -7.28 -7.15
CA ARG A 83 -12.65 -5.91 -7.67
C ARG A 83 -13.95 -5.55 -8.40
N HIS A 84 -14.56 -4.43 -8.00
CA HIS A 84 -15.78 -3.90 -8.61
C HIS A 84 -15.52 -2.73 -9.57
N ALA A 85 -14.55 -1.91 -9.25
CA ALA A 85 -14.19 -0.73 -10.04
C ALA A 85 -12.75 -0.33 -9.78
N SER A 86 -12.17 0.47 -10.68
CA SER A 86 -10.83 1.02 -10.52
C SER A 86 -10.71 2.39 -11.16
N ILE A 87 -9.79 3.19 -10.61
CA ILE A 87 -9.27 4.41 -11.23
C ILE A 87 -7.79 4.13 -11.48
N PRO A 88 -7.37 3.97 -12.75
CA PRO A 88 -5.99 3.67 -13.08
C PRO A 88 -5.07 4.84 -12.75
N PHE A 89 -3.78 4.57 -12.60
CA PHE A 89 -2.78 5.60 -12.39
C PHE A 89 -2.72 6.55 -13.58
N GLU A 90 -2.80 7.84 -13.28
CA GLU A 90 -2.56 8.92 -14.23
C GLU A 90 -1.53 9.89 -13.66
N SER A 91 -0.63 10.38 -14.53
CA SER A 91 0.44 11.30 -14.14
C SER A 91 -0.08 12.61 -13.51
N ALA A 92 -1.27 13.06 -13.93
CA ALA A 92 -1.90 14.26 -13.37
C ALA A 92 -2.34 14.04 -11.90
N ASN A 93 -2.83 12.85 -11.59
CA ASN A 93 -3.34 12.51 -10.26
C ASN A 93 -2.25 11.93 -9.34
N LYS A 94 -1.30 11.20 -9.91
CA LYS A 94 -0.21 10.48 -9.22
C LYS A 94 -0.68 9.43 -8.21
N PHE A 95 -1.84 8.84 -8.43
CA PHE A 95 -2.37 7.75 -7.62
C PHE A 95 -3.20 6.79 -8.47
N MET A 96 -3.46 5.61 -7.91
CA MET A 96 -4.47 4.67 -8.40
C MET A 96 -5.39 4.26 -7.25
N ALA A 97 -6.64 3.95 -7.55
CA ALA A 97 -7.62 3.48 -6.57
C ALA A 97 -8.39 2.28 -7.10
N THR A 98 -8.82 1.42 -6.20
CA THR A 98 -9.72 0.31 -6.50
C THR A 98 -10.84 0.22 -5.47
N LEU A 99 -11.98 -0.30 -5.89
CA LEU A 99 -13.12 -0.63 -5.05
C LEU A 99 -13.22 -2.15 -4.97
N ASN A 100 -13.10 -2.71 -3.78
CA ASN A 100 -13.01 -4.15 -3.59
C ASN A 100 -13.88 -4.63 -2.42
N THR A 101 -14.33 -5.88 -2.52
CA THR A 101 -14.87 -6.63 -1.38
C THR A 101 -13.82 -7.60 -0.86
N ALA A 102 -13.50 -7.50 0.42
CA ALA A 102 -12.58 -8.40 1.12
C ALA A 102 -13.28 -9.74 1.46
N PRO A 103 -12.51 -10.80 1.80
CA PRO A 103 -13.08 -12.11 2.15
C PRO A 103 -14.13 -12.09 3.27
N GLY A 104 -14.01 -11.14 4.21
CA GLY A 104 -14.99 -10.94 5.28
C GLY A 104 -16.25 -10.19 4.88
N GLY A 105 -16.38 -9.79 3.61
CA GLY A 105 -17.55 -9.06 3.08
C GLY A 105 -17.46 -7.54 3.18
N GLN A 106 -16.42 -7.01 3.82
CA GLN A 106 -16.23 -5.56 3.89
C GLN A 106 -15.88 -4.99 2.51
N ARG A 107 -16.55 -3.91 2.14
CA ARG A 107 -16.25 -3.18 0.92
C ARG A 107 -15.42 -1.95 1.24
N ARG A 108 -14.30 -1.78 0.53
CA ARG A 108 -13.36 -0.68 0.76
C ARG A 108 -12.89 -0.07 -0.54
N ILE A 109 -12.61 1.22 -0.47
CA ILE A 109 -11.79 1.91 -1.46
C ILE A 109 -10.34 1.80 -0.99
N LEU A 110 -9.46 1.34 -1.87
CA LEU A 110 -8.03 1.21 -1.63
C LEU A 110 -7.30 2.21 -2.54
N LEU A 111 -6.41 3.01 -1.96
CA LEU A 111 -5.73 4.11 -2.66
C LEU A 111 -4.23 4.04 -2.39
N LYS A 112 -3.43 4.10 -3.45
CA LYS A 112 -1.97 4.20 -3.33
C LYS A 112 -1.41 5.22 -4.31
N GLY A 113 -0.33 5.86 -3.95
CA GLY A 113 0.35 6.81 -4.82
C GLY A 113 1.28 7.76 -4.10
N ALA A 114 1.51 8.92 -4.71
CA ALA A 114 2.38 9.96 -4.16
C ALA A 114 1.88 10.42 -2.79
N PRO A 115 2.76 10.48 -1.77
CA PRO A 115 2.35 10.79 -0.40
C PRO A 115 1.65 12.12 -0.24
N ASP A 116 2.11 13.17 -0.92
CA ASP A 116 1.49 14.49 -0.88
C ASP A 116 0.04 14.47 -1.37
N ARG A 117 -0.22 13.70 -2.43
CA ARG A 117 -1.56 13.56 -2.99
C ARG A 117 -2.51 12.82 -2.04
N LEU A 118 -2.01 11.80 -1.37
CA LEU A 118 -2.81 11.03 -0.42
C LEU A 118 -3.06 11.81 0.87
N LEU A 119 -2.07 12.54 1.38
CA LEU A 119 -2.25 13.39 2.56
C LEU A 119 -3.37 14.43 2.35
N ASP A 120 -3.47 15.00 1.16
CA ASP A 120 -4.52 15.99 0.84
C ASP A 120 -5.94 15.37 0.82
N ARG A 121 -6.05 14.04 0.75
CA ARG A 121 -7.32 13.31 0.66
C ARG A 121 -7.72 12.63 1.96
N CYS A 122 -6.88 12.74 2.99
CA CYS A 122 -7.09 12.10 4.28
C CYS A 122 -7.36 13.14 5.37
N ARG A 123 -8.36 12.89 6.20
CA ARG A 123 -8.62 13.65 7.44
C ARG A 123 -8.26 12.84 8.67
N GLN A 124 -8.14 11.54 8.52
CA GLN A 124 -7.85 10.60 9.58
C GLN A 124 -6.67 9.71 9.20
N GLU A 125 -6.09 9.10 10.21
CA GLU A 125 -5.07 8.07 10.09
C GLU A 125 -5.40 6.85 10.94
N LEU A 126 -4.79 5.72 10.61
CA LEU A 126 -4.79 4.57 11.49
C LEU A 126 -3.72 4.81 12.56
N GLY A 127 -4.14 5.16 13.76
CA GLY A 127 -3.27 5.53 14.87
C GLY A 127 -2.51 4.34 15.47
N ALA A 128 -1.58 4.63 16.37
CA ALA A 128 -0.68 3.62 16.96
C ALA A 128 -1.43 2.50 17.68
N ALA A 129 -2.57 2.80 18.29
CA ALA A 129 -3.41 1.82 18.99
C ALA A 129 -4.37 1.04 18.06
N GLY A 130 -4.31 1.29 16.74
CA GLY A 130 -5.20 0.65 15.77
C GLY A 130 -6.57 1.32 15.64
N GLU A 131 -6.76 2.48 16.25
CA GLU A 131 -7.99 3.28 16.17
C GLU A 131 -7.84 4.42 15.16
N LEU A 132 -8.95 4.90 14.64
CA LEU A 132 -8.93 6.08 13.77
C LEU A 132 -8.69 7.32 14.61
N GLU A 133 -7.73 8.12 14.19
CA GLU A 133 -7.33 9.36 14.82
C GLU A 133 -7.28 10.49 13.79
N PRO A 134 -7.36 11.77 14.20
CA PRO A 134 -7.11 12.87 13.29
C PRO A 134 -5.73 12.75 12.65
N LEU A 135 -5.63 13.10 11.36
CA LEU A 135 -4.37 13.02 10.62
C LEU A 135 -3.32 13.96 11.25
N ASP A 136 -2.18 13.39 11.63
CA ASP A 136 -0.98 14.15 12.01
C ASP A 136 -0.09 14.35 10.79
N ARG A 137 -0.42 15.35 9.99
CA ARG A 137 0.29 15.64 8.74
C ARG A 137 1.77 15.90 8.95
N ALA A 138 2.13 16.63 9.99
CA ALA A 138 3.52 16.96 10.30
C ALA A 138 4.36 15.70 10.58
N PHE A 139 3.80 14.74 11.28
CA PHE A 139 4.44 13.43 11.51
C PHE A 139 4.79 12.74 10.19
N TRP A 140 3.83 12.66 9.28
CA TRP A 140 4.04 11.99 7.99
C TRP A 140 4.99 12.74 7.08
N GLU A 141 4.90 14.07 7.01
CA GLU A 141 5.82 14.89 6.22
C GLU A 141 7.26 14.74 6.69
N ALA A 142 7.50 14.66 7.99
CA ALA A 142 8.83 14.42 8.55
C ALA A 142 9.37 13.02 8.14
N HIS A 143 8.54 12.00 8.13
CA HIS A 143 8.93 10.65 7.70
C HIS A 143 9.13 10.55 6.19
N ILE A 144 8.35 11.25 5.38
CA ILE A 144 8.56 11.35 3.93
C ILE A 144 9.94 11.96 3.65
N ASP A 145 10.27 13.06 4.32
CA ASP A 145 11.56 13.73 4.18
C ASP A 145 12.72 12.82 4.58
N ALA A 146 12.59 12.09 5.69
CA ALA A 146 13.61 11.16 6.17
C ALA A 146 13.86 10.01 5.18
N LEU A 147 12.80 9.38 4.67
CA LEU A 147 12.91 8.30 3.69
C LEU A 147 13.49 8.81 2.36
N SER A 148 13.07 9.99 1.92
CA SER A 148 13.59 10.61 0.70
C SER A 148 15.08 10.96 0.83
N ALA A 149 15.51 11.41 2.01
CA ALA A 149 16.93 11.69 2.29
C ALA A 149 17.81 10.44 2.24
N GLU A 150 17.24 9.26 2.46
CA GLU A 150 17.93 7.97 2.27
C GLU A 150 17.98 7.54 0.79
N GLY A 151 17.44 8.32 -0.12
CA GLY A 151 17.40 8.00 -1.56
C GLY A 151 16.28 7.05 -1.95
N LEU A 152 15.32 6.82 -1.07
CA LEU A 152 14.19 5.95 -1.35
C LEU A 152 13.11 6.67 -2.15
N ARG A 153 12.45 5.94 -3.04
CA ARG A 153 11.18 6.36 -3.61
C ARG A 153 10.08 6.12 -2.59
N VAL A 154 9.33 7.14 -2.23
CA VAL A 154 8.30 7.04 -1.20
C VAL A 154 6.91 7.01 -1.84
N LEU A 155 6.14 6.00 -1.48
CA LEU A 155 4.72 5.87 -1.79
C LEU A 155 3.91 5.84 -0.50
N ALA A 156 2.62 6.13 -0.61
CA ALA A 156 1.68 6.05 0.50
C ALA A 156 0.51 5.14 0.18
N ALA A 157 -0.14 4.67 1.23
CA ALA A 157 -1.36 3.88 1.17
C ALA A 157 -2.43 4.48 2.05
N ALA A 158 -3.67 4.48 1.55
CA ALA A 158 -4.85 4.90 2.28
C ALA A 158 -6.03 3.99 1.92
N ALA A 159 -7.03 3.94 2.79
CA ALA A 159 -8.22 3.15 2.57
C ALA A 159 -9.44 3.80 3.21
N ARG A 160 -10.62 3.41 2.76
CA ARG A 160 -11.89 3.82 3.36
C ARG A 160 -12.91 2.71 3.23
N GLU A 161 -13.61 2.40 4.31
CA GLU A 161 -14.74 1.50 4.29
C GLU A 161 -15.96 2.21 3.70
N VAL A 162 -16.68 1.52 2.83
CA VAL A 162 -17.87 2.06 2.16
C VAL A 162 -19.05 1.08 2.22
N SER A 163 -20.24 1.55 1.84
CA SER A 163 -21.43 0.70 1.77
C SER A 163 -21.21 -0.51 0.86
N ALA A 164 -21.72 -1.67 1.28
CA ALA A 164 -21.70 -2.89 0.47
C ALA A 164 -22.50 -2.76 -0.85
N SER A 165 -23.33 -1.72 -1.00
CA SER A 165 -24.07 -1.44 -2.22
C SER A 165 -23.31 -0.56 -3.22
N LYS A 166 -22.15 0.02 -2.82
CA LYS A 166 -21.34 0.83 -3.73
C LYS A 166 -20.68 -0.05 -4.78
N ASP A 167 -20.90 0.23 -6.06
CA ASP A 167 -20.41 -0.55 -7.19
C ASP A 167 -19.64 0.26 -8.22
N ALA A 168 -19.57 1.58 -8.05
CA ALA A 168 -18.85 2.50 -8.91
C ALA A 168 -17.83 3.32 -8.11
N LEU A 169 -16.78 3.79 -8.79
CA LEU A 169 -15.72 4.58 -8.19
C LEU A 169 -15.43 5.80 -9.08
N ALA A 170 -15.52 6.99 -8.49
CA ALA A 170 -15.24 8.26 -9.13
C ALA A 170 -14.19 9.05 -8.32
N LEU A 171 -13.56 10.04 -8.94
CA LEU A 171 -12.56 10.88 -8.25
C LEU A 171 -13.12 11.58 -7.01
N GLU A 172 -14.38 11.96 -7.06
CA GLU A 172 -15.11 12.58 -5.93
C GLU A 172 -15.15 11.69 -4.69
N ASP A 173 -15.14 10.38 -4.87
CA ASP A 173 -15.09 9.41 -3.75
C ASP A 173 -13.77 9.45 -2.97
N LEU A 174 -12.73 10.05 -3.54
CA LEU A 174 -11.38 10.10 -3.00
C LEU A 174 -11.01 11.47 -2.41
N GLU A 175 -11.94 12.43 -2.35
CA GLU A 175 -11.57 13.82 -2.05
C GLU A 175 -11.19 14.06 -0.60
N GLU A 176 -11.87 13.44 0.38
CA GLU A 176 -11.73 13.90 1.76
C GLU A 176 -11.61 12.81 2.83
N ASP A 177 -12.32 11.72 2.71
CA ASP A 177 -12.58 10.82 3.83
C ASP A 177 -11.70 9.54 3.82
N MET A 178 -10.58 9.58 3.11
CA MET A 178 -9.65 8.47 3.13
C MET A 178 -8.90 8.43 4.47
N VAL A 179 -8.58 7.24 4.92
CA VAL A 179 -7.78 7.01 6.15
C VAL A 179 -6.34 6.71 5.73
N PHE A 180 -5.40 7.53 6.20
CA PHE A 180 -3.98 7.34 5.90
C PHE A 180 -3.43 6.15 6.70
N LEU A 181 -2.81 5.19 6.01
CA LEU A 181 -2.32 3.96 6.62
C LEU A 181 -0.81 3.98 6.85
N GLY A 182 -0.05 4.54 5.94
CA GLY A 182 1.39 4.57 6.07
C GLY A 182 2.13 4.84 4.77
N LEU A 183 3.45 4.72 4.88
CA LEU A 183 4.41 4.97 3.81
C LEU A 183 5.16 3.69 3.44
N ILE A 184 5.59 3.61 2.18
CA ILE A 184 6.47 2.56 1.69
C ILE A 184 7.68 3.24 1.05
N GLY A 185 8.88 2.90 1.53
CA GLY A 185 10.14 3.30 0.92
C GLY A 185 10.66 2.21 0.00
N ILE A 186 10.89 2.52 -1.26
CA ILE A 186 11.35 1.58 -2.28
C ILE A 186 12.76 2.00 -2.72
N ILE A 187 13.68 1.03 -2.75
CA ILE A 187 15.00 1.22 -3.30
C ILE A 187 14.88 1.14 -4.82
N ASP A 188 15.17 2.25 -5.52
CA ASP A 188 15.30 2.20 -6.97
C ASP A 188 16.55 1.38 -7.34
N PRO A 189 16.43 0.44 -8.29
CA PRO A 189 17.62 -0.27 -8.76
C PRO A 189 18.62 0.73 -9.37
N PRO A 190 19.92 0.49 -9.22
CA PRO A 190 20.93 1.34 -9.86
C PRO A 190 20.72 1.32 -11.39
N ARG A 191 20.78 2.49 -11.97
CA ARG A 191 20.71 2.68 -13.42
C ARG A 191 21.98 2.18 -14.11
#